data_ab71e0e14a419077c8fdcbc02bde7a65
#
_entry.id   ab71e0e14a419077c8fdcbc02bde7a65
#
_cell.length_a   1.000
_cell.length_b   1.000
_cell.length_c   1.000
_cell.angle_alpha   90.00
_cell.angle_beta   90.00
_cell.angle_gamma   90.00
#
_symmetry.space_group_name_H-M   'P 1'
#
loop_
_entity.id
_entity.type
_entity.pdbx_description
1 polymer ?
#
loop_
_entity_poly.entity_id
_entity_poly.type
_entity_poly.pdbx_seq_one_letter_code
_entity_poly.pdbx_strand_id
1 'polypeptide(L)'
;MMTSPQFTPTSLSTNQNKTMTYLGIDPGTATTGFGVIKKTKNPKQEYGILEFGVISTSKTDTDAKRLQIIFEDLTGLIKKHKPDFIGIEKLFFAANTRTAMTVSQARGIALLASELAKVPILEFTPLQVKNTLCGYGKADKKQVQSMVQQTFKLKNIPKPDDAADALAIALCAAVWKK
;
A
#
# COMPACT_ATOMS: atom_id res chain seq x y z
N MET A 1 41.20 15.10 -11.53
CA MET A 1 39.96 15.92 -11.44
C MET A 1 38.82 15.06 -11.95
N MET A 2 38.02 14.52 -11.01
CA MET A 2 36.79 13.75 -11.34
C MET A 2 35.62 14.71 -11.37
N THR A 3 35.01 14.85 -12.54
CA THR A 3 33.79 15.69 -12.71
C THR A 3 32.58 14.93 -12.21
N SER A 4 31.91 15.47 -11.19
CA SER A 4 30.64 14.97 -10.69
C SER A 4 29.56 15.05 -11.78
N PRO A 5 28.71 14.00 -11.96
CA PRO A 5 27.62 14.07 -12.91
C PRO A 5 26.58 15.10 -12.43
N GLN A 6 26.33 16.11 -13.27
CA GLN A 6 25.26 17.08 -13.05
C GLN A 6 23.92 16.40 -13.33
N PHE A 7 23.11 16.24 -12.27
CA PHE A 7 21.71 15.80 -12.37
C PHE A 7 20.89 16.97 -12.93
N THR A 8 20.52 16.92 -14.19
CA THR A 8 19.49 17.80 -14.75
C THR A 8 18.11 17.26 -14.36
N PRO A 9 17.26 18.03 -13.67
CA PRO A 9 15.90 17.59 -13.40
C PRO A 9 15.12 17.56 -14.71
N THR A 10 14.80 16.35 -15.17
CA THR A 10 13.88 16.15 -16.29
C THR A 10 12.51 16.71 -15.87
N SER A 11 12.04 17.74 -16.56
CA SER A 11 10.74 18.33 -16.36
C SER A 11 9.65 17.26 -16.53
N LEU A 12 9.02 16.84 -15.41
CA LEU A 12 7.81 16.03 -15.42
C LEU A 12 6.70 16.90 -16.07
N SER A 13 6.41 16.64 -17.33
CA SER A 13 5.22 17.16 -17.97
C SER A 13 4.01 16.61 -17.22
N THR A 14 3.36 17.44 -16.44
CA THR A 14 2.09 17.14 -15.75
C THR A 14 1.00 16.93 -16.81
N ASN A 15 0.83 15.68 -17.21
CA ASN A 15 -0.27 15.27 -18.07
C ASN A 15 -1.55 15.31 -17.20
N GLN A 16 -2.25 16.46 -17.15
CA GLN A 16 -3.40 16.76 -16.29
C GLN A 16 -4.63 15.85 -16.52
N ASN A 17 -4.54 14.87 -17.43
CA ASN A 17 -5.65 13.98 -17.78
C ASN A 17 -5.44 12.50 -17.41
N LYS A 18 -4.27 12.12 -16.83
CA LYS A 18 -3.99 10.73 -16.46
C LYS A 18 -4.67 10.40 -15.13
N THR A 19 -5.57 9.42 -15.12
CA THR A 19 -6.10 8.84 -13.88
C THR A 19 -5.01 8.03 -13.18
N MET A 20 -4.62 8.46 -11.98
CA MET A 20 -3.57 7.81 -11.18
C MET A 20 -4.11 6.56 -10.48
N THR A 21 -3.31 5.51 -10.47
CA THR A 21 -3.57 4.24 -9.78
C THR A 21 -2.59 4.07 -8.63
N TYR A 22 -3.10 3.61 -7.47
CA TYR A 22 -2.33 3.44 -6.26
C TYR A 22 -2.54 2.02 -5.72
N LEU A 23 -1.45 1.38 -5.32
CA LEU A 23 -1.48 0.08 -4.64
C LEU A 23 -1.04 0.31 -3.19
N GLY A 24 -1.89 -0.05 -2.23
CA GLY A 24 -1.54 -0.11 -0.81
C GLY A 24 -1.21 -1.54 -0.41
N ILE A 25 -0.18 -1.72 0.40
CA ILE A 25 0.27 -3.02 0.90
C ILE A 25 0.40 -2.93 2.42
N ASP A 26 -0.27 -3.85 3.12
CA ASP A 26 -0.10 -4.12 4.55
C ASP A 26 0.68 -5.44 4.71
N PRO A 27 2.00 -5.40 4.98
CA PRO A 27 2.86 -6.57 4.91
C PRO A 27 2.68 -7.51 6.11
N GLY A 28 2.40 -8.76 5.86
CA GLY A 28 2.45 -9.85 6.84
C GLY A 28 2.78 -11.18 6.18
N THR A 29 3.51 -12.07 6.88
CA THR A 29 3.88 -13.37 6.28
C THR A 29 2.73 -14.36 6.23
N ALA A 30 1.84 -14.37 7.22
CA ALA A 30 0.65 -15.22 7.18
C ALA A 30 -0.39 -14.69 6.21
N THR A 31 -0.54 -13.38 6.23
CA THR A 31 -1.50 -12.64 5.41
C THR A 31 -0.87 -11.30 5.05
N THR A 32 -0.76 -11.01 3.77
CA THR A 32 -0.39 -9.69 3.25
C THR A 32 -1.64 -9.05 2.66
N GLY A 33 -2.08 -7.93 3.23
CA GLY A 33 -3.19 -7.14 2.67
C GLY A 33 -2.77 -6.38 1.42
N PHE A 34 -3.66 -6.27 0.43
CA PHE A 34 -3.48 -5.39 -0.71
C PHE A 34 -4.77 -4.63 -1.06
N GLY A 35 -4.62 -3.41 -1.54
CA GLY A 35 -5.72 -2.60 -2.03
C GLY A 35 -5.29 -1.75 -3.22
N VAL A 36 -5.98 -1.89 -4.35
CA VAL A 36 -5.71 -1.13 -5.58
C VAL A 36 -6.85 -0.16 -5.81
N ILE A 37 -6.50 1.13 -5.85
CA ILE A 37 -7.47 2.19 -6.08
C ILE A 37 -7.04 3.08 -7.24
N LYS A 38 -8.00 3.77 -7.84
CA LYS A 38 -7.72 4.79 -8.86
C LYS A 38 -8.42 6.10 -8.54
N LYS A 39 -7.80 7.21 -8.88
CA LYS A 39 -8.46 8.51 -8.90
C LYS A 39 -9.55 8.51 -9.97
N THR A 40 -10.74 9.01 -9.64
CA THR A 40 -11.84 9.06 -10.60
C THR A 40 -12.04 10.49 -11.11
N LYS A 41 -12.77 10.64 -12.23
CA LYS A 41 -13.21 11.95 -12.72
C LYS A 41 -14.57 12.36 -12.10
N ASN A 42 -15.15 11.51 -11.25
CA ASN A 42 -16.43 11.79 -10.62
C ASN A 42 -16.25 12.70 -9.38
N PRO A 43 -16.76 13.94 -9.41
CA PRO A 43 -16.60 14.85 -8.26
C PRO A 43 -17.28 14.37 -6.99
N LYS A 44 -18.26 13.45 -7.10
CA LYS A 44 -18.95 12.86 -5.95
C LYS A 44 -18.22 11.65 -5.34
N GLN A 45 -17.19 11.13 -6.01
CA GLN A 45 -16.41 9.98 -5.55
C GLN A 45 -14.99 10.08 -6.12
N GLU A 46 -14.10 10.70 -5.38
CA GLU A 46 -12.74 11.01 -5.84
C GLU A 46 -11.92 9.76 -6.15
N TYR A 47 -12.14 8.65 -5.42
CA TYR A 47 -11.42 7.39 -5.60
C TYR A 47 -12.37 6.22 -5.79
N GLY A 48 -11.99 5.29 -6.68
CA GLY A 48 -12.67 4.01 -6.90
C GLY A 48 -11.74 2.84 -6.61
N ILE A 49 -12.28 1.76 -6.06
CA ILE A 49 -11.55 0.50 -5.86
C ILE A 49 -11.51 -0.24 -7.20
N LEU A 50 -10.32 -0.74 -7.56
CA LEU A 50 -10.12 -1.67 -8.68
C LEU A 50 -10.11 -3.12 -8.19
N GLU A 51 -9.37 -3.38 -7.11
CA GLU A 51 -9.24 -4.70 -6.50
C GLU A 51 -8.75 -4.56 -5.06
N PHE A 52 -9.15 -5.46 -4.19
CA PHE A 52 -8.58 -5.57 -2.84
C PHE A 52 -8.72 -6.99 -2.33
N GLY A 53 -7.89 -7.35 -1.38
CA GLY A 53 -7.89 -8.68 -0.79
C GLY A 53 -6.67 -8.96 0.03
N VAL A 54 -6.36 -10.24 0.16
CA VAL A 54 -5.19 -10.72 0.88
C VAL A 54 -4.46 -11.80 0.10
N ILE A 55 -3.14 -11.80 0.21
CA ILE A 55 -2.26 -12.89 -0.16
C ILE A 55 -2.06 -13.74 1.11
N SER A 56 -2.48 -14.98 1.08
CA SER A 56 -2.39 -15.90 2.22
C SER A 56 -1.34 -16.97 1.97
N THR A 57 -0.56 -17.30 3.00
CA THR A 57 0.42 -18.38 2.95
C THR A 57 0.14 -19.44 4.02
N SER A 58 0.47 -20.68 3.74
CA SER A 58 0.27 -21.77 4.70
C SER A 58 1.31 -21.76 5.82
N LYS A 59 0.89 -22.09 7.03
CA LYS A 59 1.80 -22.33 8.17
C LYS A 59 2.66 -23.58 8.01
N THR A 60 2.28 -24.47 7.11
CA THR A 60 3.02 -25.70 6.80
C THR A 60 4.14 -25.46 5.78
N ASP A 61 4.12 -24.33 5.08
CA ASP A 61 5.17 -23.97 4.15
C ASP A 61 6.40 -23.42 4.89
N THR A 62 7.57 -23.63 4.29
CA THR A 62 8.80 -23.00 4.76
C THR A 62 8.71 -21.47 4.61
N ASP A 63 9.46 -20.73 5.44
CA ASP A 63 9.48 -19.26 5.33
C ASP A 63 9.89 -18.80 3.93
N ALA A 64 10.88 -19.47 3.31
CA ALA A 64 11.30 -19.16 1.95
C ALA A 64 10.16 -19.34 0.94
N LYS A 65 9.37 -20.41 1.06
CA LYS A 65 8.21 -20.65 0.18
C LYS A 65 7.13 -19.60 0.37
N ARG A 66 6.86 -19.24 1.62
CA ARG A 66 5.88 -18.19 1.93
C ARG A 66 6.30 -16.83 1.33
N LEU A 67 7.57 -16.46 1.47
CA LEU A 67 8.10 -15.23 0.87
C LEU A 67 8.06 -15.25 -0.66
N GLN A 68 8.32 -16.43 -1.28
CA GLN A 68 8.17 -16.61 -2.72
C GLN A 68 6.73 -16.35 -3.18
N ILE A 69 5.73 -16.92 -2.50
CA ILE A 69 4.30 -16.72 -2.83
C ILE A 69 3.96 -15.23 -2.77
N ILE A 70 4.35 -14.55 -1.67
CA ILE A 70 4.10 -13.10 -1.52
C ILE A 70 4.73 -12.30 -2.67
N PHE A 71 5.97 -12.65 -3.05
CA PHE A 71 6.68 -11.97 -4.15
C PHE A 71 5.98 -12.17 -5.50
N GLU A 72 5.60 -13.40 -5.82
CA GLU A 72 4.93 -13.75 -7.08
C GLU A 72 3.58 -13.04 -7.20
N ASP A 73 2.76 -13.07 -6.16
CA ASP A 73 1.44 -12.45 -6.15
C ASP A 73 1.53 -10.91 -6.21
N LEU A 74 2.41 -10.29 -5.43
CA LEU A 74 2.64 -8.83 -5.50
C LEU A 74 3.13 -8.41 -6.89
N THR A 75 4.06 -9.17 -7.47
CA THR A 75 4.55 -8.91 -8.83
C THR A 75 3.42 -9.04 -9.85
N GLY A 76 2.54 -10.03 -9.69
CA GLY A 76 1.33 -10.22 -10.50
C GLY A 76 0.39 -9.03 -10.43
N LEU A 77 0.09 -8.55 -9.20
CA LEU A 77 -0.75 -7.37 -8.97
C LEU A 77 -0.16 -6.10 -9.60
N ILE A 78 1.16 -5.88 -9.43
CA ILE A 78 1.84 -4.72 -10.02
C ILE A 78 1.79 -4.78 -11.55
N LYS A 79 2.04 -5.93 -12.16
CA LYS A 79 1.95 -6.11 -13.62
C LYS A 79 0.54 -5.90 -14.14
N LYS A 80 -0.47 -6.40 -13.43
CA LYS A 80 -1.89 -6.30 -13.80
C LYS A 80 -2.40 -4.86 -13.75
N HIS A 81 -2.15 -4.17 -12.64
CA HIS A 81 -2.74 -2.86 -12.38
C HIS A 81 -1.86 -1.67 -12.75
N LYS A 82 -0.56 -1.89 -12.95
CA LYS A 82 0.45 -0.86 -13.31
C LYS A 82 0.29 0.40 -12.44
N PRO A 83 0.38 0.27 -11.10
CA PRO A 83 0.19 1.40 -10.21
C PRO A 83 1.23 2.48 -10.48
N ASP A 84 0.84 3.75 -10.35
CA ASP A 84 1.74 4.89 -10.45
C ASP A 84 2.53 5.09 -9.15
N PHE A 85 1.97 4.66 -8.01
CA PHE A 85 2.59 4.69 -6.69
C PHE A 85 2.19 3.45 -5.88
N ILE A 86 3.11 3.00 -5.02
CA ILE A 86 2.85 1.94 -4.04
C ILE A 86 3.02 2.52 -2.64
N GLY A 87 1.97 2.41 -1.81
CA GLY A 87 2.02 2.71 -0.38
C GLY A 87 2.35 1.45 0.41
N ILE A 88 3.26 1.54 1.38
CA ILE A 88 3.63 0.43 2.26
C ILE A 88 3.65 0.92 3.70
N GLU A 89 3.12 0.12 4.65
CA GLU A 89 3.22 0.46 6.05
C GLU A 89 4.65 0.33 6.57
N LYS A 90 5.10 1.33 7.35
CA LYS A 90 6.36 1.26 8.10
C LYS A 90 6.19 0.41 9.34
N LEU A 91 7.13 -0.50 9.56
CA LEU A 91 7.19 -1.22 10.82
C LEU A 91 7.51 -0.27 11.97
N PHE A 92 6.70 -0.35 13.02
CA PHE A 92 6.93 0.35 14.27
C PHE A 92 7.19 -0.69 15.37
N PHE A 93 8.41 -0.78 15.86
CA PHE A 93 8.87 -1.80 16.80
C PHE A 93 8.29 -1.68 18.22
N ALA A 94 7.24 -0.90 18.44
CA ALA A 94 6.78 -0.56 19.79
C ALA A 94 6.05 -1.67 20.56
N ALA A 95 5.54 -2.75 19.93
CA ALA A 95 4.61 -3.63 20.62
C ALA A 95 4.83 -5.16 20.50
N ASN A 96 5.55 -5.68 19.52
CA ASN A 96 5.61 -7.14 19.37
C ASN A 96 6.90 -7.62 18.66
N THR A 97 7.98 -7.82 19.43
CA THR A 97 9.27 -8.31 18.91
C THR A 97 9.17 -9.71 18.28
N ARG A 98 8.21 -10.52 18.71
CA ARG A 98 8.07 -11.92 18.27
C ARG A 98 7.64 -12.07 16.80
N THR A 99 6.78 -11.17 16.31
CA THR A 99 6.30 -11.14 14.92
C THR A 99 7.03 -10.12 14.06
N ALA A 100 7.76 -9.20 14.67
CA ALA A 100 8.45 -8.12 13.95
C ALA A 100 9.42 -8.65 12.89
N MET A 101 10.12 -9.75 13.17
CA MET A 101 11.08 -10.34 12.24
C MET A 101 10.39 -10.90 10.99
N THR A 102 9.29 -11.65 11.16
CA THR A 102 8.54 -12.23 10.04
C THR A 102 7.81 -11.17 9.22
N VAL A 103 7.25 -10.14 9.88
CA VAL A 103 6.63 -9.01 9.19
C VAL A 103 7.69 -8.19 8.43
N SER A 104 8.90 -8.02 8.99
CA SER A 104 10.02 -7.37 8.30
C SER A 104 10.42 -8.09 7.01
N GLN A 105 10.40 -9.42 7.01
CA GLN A 105 10.68 -10.21 5.81
C GLN A 105 9.63 -9.97 4.71
N ALA A 106 8.34 -10.05 5.04
CA ALA A 106 7.25 -9.77 4.08
C ALA A 106 7.34 -8.34 3.54
N ARG A 107 7.64 -7.37 4.42
CA ARG A 107 7.86 -5.98 4.01
C ARG A 107 9.06 -5.83 3.07
N GLY A 108 10.17 -6.52 3.35
CA GLY A 108 11.33 -6.57 2.45
C GLY A 108 10.99 -7.08 1.06
N ILE A 109 10.14 -8.11 0.97
CA ILE A 109 9.61 -8.62 -0.30
C ILE A 109 8.74 -7.59 -1.03
N ALA A 110 7.87 -6.86 -0.30
CA ALA A 110 7.05 -5.81 -0.90
C ALA A 110 7.91 -4.66 -1.47
N LEU A 111 8.94 -4.24 -0.74
CA LEU A 111 9.91 -3.24 -1.22
C LEU A 111 10.65 -3.73 -2.47
N LEU A 112 11.14 -4.97 -2.46
CA LEU A 112 11.87 -5.57 -3.58
C LEU A 112 11.00 -5.68 -4.83
N ALA A 113 9.76 -6.18 -4.71
CA ALA A 113 8.83 -6.29 -5.83
C ALA A 113 8.52 -4.93 -6.44
N SER A 114 8.35 -3.90 -5.61
CA SER A 114 8.08 -2.52 -6.03
C SER A 114 9.29 -1.91 -6.75
N GLU A 115 10.51 -2.09 -6.21
CA GLU A 115 11.75 -1.57 -6.80
C GLU A 115 12.08 -2.23 -8.14
N LEU A 116 11.92 -3.56 -8.24
CA LEU A 116 12.11 -4.29 -9.50
C LEU A 116 11.12 -3.85 -10.59
N ALA A 117 9.92 -3.45 -10.19
CA ALA A 117 8.92 -2.89 -11.09
C ALA A 117 9.16 -1.40 -11.39
N LYS A 118 10.14 -0.76 -10.75
CA LYS A 118 10.44 0.68 -10.85
C LYS A 118 9.23 1.57 -10.54
N VAL A 119 8.39 1.15 -9.59
CA VAL A 119 7.25 1.93 -9.14
C VAL A 119 7.64 2.71 -7.87
N PRO A 120 7.45 4.04 -7.82
CA PRO A 120 7.77 4.85 -6.66
C PRO A 120 7.02 4.38 -5.40
N ILE A 121 7.76 4.26 -4.28
CA ILE A 121 7.26 3.78 -3.00
C ILE A 121 7.02 4.95 -2.05
N LEU A 122 5.90 4.94 -1.37
CA LEU A 122 5.53 5.84 -0.29
C LEU A 122 5.35 5.03 0.99
N GLU A 123 6.10 5.38 2.02
CA GLU A 123 6.05 4.66 3.28
C GLU A 123 5.31 5.46 4.36
N PHE A 124 4.36 4.82 5.05
CA PHE A 124 3.51 5.45 6.06
C PHE A 124 3.63 4.77 7.42
N THR A 125 3.80 5.53 8.48
CA THR A 125 3.62 5.02 9.84
C THR A 125 2.13 4.84 10.15
N PRO A 126 1.75 3.96 11.11
CA PRO A 126 0.36 3.85 11.56
C PRO A 126 -0.25 5.19 11.98
N LEU A 127 0.56 6.06 12.59
CA LEU A 127 0.15 7.41 12.99
C LEU A 127 -0.20 8.28 11.78
N GLN A 128 0.60 8.22 10.71
CA GLN A 128 0.35 8.96 9.47
C GLN A 128 -0.92 8.48 8.77
N VAL A 129 -1.16 7.16 8.74
CA VAL A 129 -2.40 6.59 8.20
C VAL A 129 -3.63 7.13 8.96
N LYS A 130 -3.60 7.08 10.30
CA LYS A 130 -4.68 7.60 11.14
C LYS A 130 -4.91 9.08 10.94
N ASN A 131 -3.85 9.90 10.95
CA ASN A 131 -3.95 11.34 10.73
C ASN A 131 -4.51 11.67 9.33
N THR A 132 -4.07 10.96 8.29
CA THR A 132 -4.50 11.22 6.91
C THR A 132 -5.99 10.91 6.73
N LEU A 133 -6.48 9.80 7.29
CA LEU A 133 -7.85 9.34 7.07
C LEU A 133 -8.85 9.92 8.06
N CYS A 134 -8.46 10.04 9.32
CA CYS A 134 -9.36 10.45 10.40
C CYS A 134 -9.12 11.89 10.89
N GLY A 135 -8.03 12.54 10.45
CA GLY A 135 -7.66 13.89 10.89
C GLY A 135 -6.94 13.92 12.25
N TYR A 136 -6.77 12.78 12.94
CA TYR A 136 -6.06 12.69 14.21
C TYR A 136 -5.45 11.31 14.48
N GLY A 137 -4.27 11.29 15.14
CA GLY A 137 -3.46 10.08 15.28
C GLY A 137 -3.92 9.07 16.34
N LYS A 138 -4.88 9.43 17.20
CA LYS A 138 -5.43 8.53 18.23
C LYS A 138 -6.64 7.72 17.75
N ALA A 139 -6.99 7.81 16.46
CA ALA A 139 -8.06 7.02 15.87
C ALA A 139 -7.84 5.52 16.12
N ASP A 140 -8.90 4.82 16.49
CA ASP A 140 -8.86 3.37 16.61
C ASP A 140 -9.03 2.68 15.25
N LYS A 141 -8.85 1.35 15.23
CA LYS A 141 -8.96 0.56 14.00
C LYS A 141 -10.34 0.68 13.34
N LYS A 142 -11.40 0.70 14.14
CA LYS A 142 -12.78 0.78 13.63
C LYS A 142 -13.04 2.12 12.94
N GLN A 143 -12.49 3.20 13.48
CA GLN A 143 -12.60 4.53 12.89
C GLN A 143 -11.89 4.61 11.54
N VAL A 144 -10.68 4.06 11.42
CA VAL A 144 -9.95 3.97 10.13
C VAL A 144 -10.75 3.15 9.12
N GLN A 145 -11.27 1.98 9.52
CA GLN A 145 -12.08 1.12 8.66
C GLN A 145 -13.39 1.80 8.23
N SER A 146 -14.03 2.57 9.12
CA SER A 146 -15.22 3.36 8.81
C SER A 146 -14.91 4.46 7.78
N MET A 147 -13.77 5.12 7.89
CA MET A 147 -13.35 6.12 6.90
C MET A 147 -13.10 5.49 5.53
N VAL A 148 -12.49 4.29 5.47
CA VAL A 148 -12.35 3.52 4.22
C VAL A 148 -13.73 3.20 3.63
N GLN A 149 -14.64 2.68 4.44
CA GLN A 149 -16.01 2.36 4.02
C GLN A 149 -16.72 3.58 3.44
N GLN A 150 -16.67 4.72 4.12
CA GLN A 150 -17.32 5.97 3.70
C GLN A 150 -16.70 6.54 2.40
N THR A 151 -15.37 6.57 2.33
CA THR A 151 -14.65 7.10 1.15
C THR A 151 -15.01 6.36 -0.13
N PHE A 152 -15.12 5.03 -0.05
CA PHE A 152 -15.49 4.20 -1.19
C PHE A 152 -16.99 3.92 -1.30
N LYS A 153 -17.83 4.44 -0.39
CA LYS A 153 -19.28 4.22 -0.34
C LYS A 153 -19.67 2.74 -0.33
N LEU A 154 -18.92 1.96 0.45
CA LEU A 154 -19.17 0.52 0.56
C LEU A 154 -20.35 0.24 1.49
N LYS A 155 -21.12 -0.82 1.20
CA LYS A 155 -22.20 -1.27 2.07
C LYS A 155 -21.68 -1.78 3.42
N ASN A 156 -20.52 -2.47 3.40
CA ASN A 156 -19.89 -3.06 4.58
C ASN A 156 -18.40 -2.68 4.62
N ILE A 157 -17.82 -2.73 5.82
CA ILE A 157 -16.38 -2.62 6.01
C ILE A 157 -15.70 -3.77 5.23
N PRO A 158 -14.63 -3.48 4.46
CA PRO A 158 -13.88 -4.51 3.74
C PRO A 158 -13.34 -5.60 4.68
N LYS A 159 -13.41 -6.84 4.24
CA LYS A 159 -12.88 -8.00 4.96
C LYS A 159 -11.96 -8.81 4.04
N PRO A 160 -10.93 -9.49 4.58
CA PRO A 160 -10.49 -9.43 5.99
C PRO A 160 -9.89 -8.06 6.36
N ASP A 161 -9.56 -7.87 7.64
CA ASP A 161 -9.07 -6.60 8.18
C ASP A 161 -7.81 -6.07 7.48
N ASP A 162 -6.87 -6.98 7.15
CA ASP A 162 -5.63 -6.63 6.43
C ASP A 162 -5.91 -5.98 5.06
N ALA A 163 -7.00 -6.39 4.39
CA ALA A 163 -7.43 -5.77 3.13
C ALA A 163 -7.97 -4.35 3.34
N ALA A 164 -8.68 -4.09 4.45
CA ALA A 164 -9.13 -2.76 4.81
C ALA A 164 -7.96 -1.85 5.17
N ASP A 165 -6.95 -2.38 5.88
CA ASP A 165 -5.74 -1.65 6.26
C ASP A 165 -4.92 -1.30 4.99
N ALA A 166 -4.81 -2.22 4.03
CA ALA A 166 -4.16 -1.95 2.74
C ALA A 166 -4.90 -0.90 1.90
N LEU A 167 -6.23 -0.89 1.89
CA LEU A 167 -7.02 0.19 1.25
C LEU A 167 -6.78 1.54 1.93
N ALA A 168 -6.63 1.57 3.26
CA ALA A 168 -6.27 2.78 4.01
C ALA A 168 -4.90 3.32 3.59
N ILE A 169 -3.91 2.43 3.41
CA ILE A 169 -2.56 2.78 2.94
C ILE A 169 -2.60 3.31 1.49
N ALA A 170 -3.40 2.69 0.61
CA ALA A 170 -3.59 3.17 -0.76
C ALA A 170 -4.20 4.59 -0.80
N LEU A 171 -5.19 4.87 0.07
CA LEU A 171 -5.76 6.21 0.22
C LEU A 171 -4.72 7.22 0.71
N CYS A 172 -3.86 6.85 1.68
CA CYS A 172 -2.77 7.70 2.12
C CYS A 172 -1.85 8.06 0.95
N ALA A 173 -1.45 7.07 0.13
CA ALA A 173 -0.63 7.30 -1.04
C ALA A 173 -1.30 8.27 -2.03
N ALA A 174 -2.60 8.12 -2.25
CA ALA A 174 -3.38 8.98 -3.14
C ALA A 174 -3.53 10.42 -2.63
N VAL A 175 -3.68 10.62 -1.32
CA VAL A 175 -3.78 11.94 -0.69
C VAL A 175 -2.43 12.67 -0.72
N TRP A 176 -1.31 11.97 -0.47
CA TRP A 176 0.02 12.57 -0.39
C TRP A 176 0.63 12.90 -1.77
N LYS A 177 0.07 12.35 -2.86
CA LYS A 177 0.50 12.58 -4.26
C LYS A 177 -0.59 13.23 -5.11
N LYS A 178 -1.31 14.16 -4.51
CA LYS A 178 -2.25 15.04 -5.24
C LYS A 178 -1.53 16.02 -6.17
#